data_6169cb6d9fb52944aba28c015b7a970a
#
_entry.id   6169cb6d9fb52944aba28c015b7a970a
#
_cell.length_a   1.000
_cell.length_b   1.000
_cell.length_c   1.000
_cell.angle_alpha   90.00
_cell.angle_beta   90.00
_cell.angle_gamma   90.00
#
_symmetry.space_group_name_H-M   'P 1'
#
loop_
_entity.id
_entity.type
_entity.pdbx_description
1 polymer ?
#
loop_
_entity_poly.entity_id
_entity_poly.type
_entity_poly.pdbx_seq_one_letter_code
_entity_poly.pdbx_strand_id
1 'polypeptide(L)'
;MNSSGIRPSKWCRNPFVHTLKFSMADKIKIGFMSVTVFPVRLLAVSFLMLLAWPFAFAASLGRSEYVVEPQSWWRSFIDLSLRVIMRAMWFCGGFHWIKVKGQRAAPSEAPVITVAPHSSYFDAIPVTCTMCSIVTKLESGSIPVWGTLIKYIRPVFVFRSDQDSRKRTVEEIKRRARSGGEWPQMMIFPEGTCTNRSSLILFKAGAFIPGLPVQPVVLRYQNKLDTISWTWQGPGAFKILWLTLCQPHNAMEIEYLPVYTPSDEEKENPTLFASNVRKLMAKALGVPLADLSFEDRDITFSEGPLRIRDPSGLLEFNRLVRRLGLKITNGLLKEQASRARKLLRHQLNLEDLACFLHLPVTNTLREVTSLFIQDEEGHIDIRHFVIAMSTIYRPSRSMETLKLAFEMYENEDSGEVHEDELASTLEIMLGVKEVELSVFFMELDGADSGKITYDKLCRFIEQHPRFVHDYVDFKDHPRRSCIRRSNACNGQSHDKDN
;
A
#
# COMPACT_ATOMS: atom_id res chain seq x y z
N MET A 1 0.31 36.88 8.00
CA MET A 1 0.32 36.29 6.66
C MET A 1 -0.18 34.86 6.80
N ASN A 2 -1.35 34.59 6.25
CA ASN A 2 -2.15 33.38 6.54
C ASN A 2 -1.50 32.11 6.00
N SER A 3 -1.02 31.25 6.86
CA SER A 3 -0.76 29.84 6.55
C SER A 3 -2.11 29.13 6.48
N SER A 4 -2.65 28.99 5.28
CA SER A 4 -3.80 28.10 5.02
C SER A 4 -3.38 26.66 5.25
N GLY A 5 -3.64 26.15 6.45
CA GLY A 5 -3.51 24.75 6.79
C GLY A 5 -4.39 23.92 5.86
N ILE A 6 -3.77 23.19 4.96
CA ILE A 6 -4.44 22.15 4.17
C ILE A 6 -4.86 21.07 5.16
N ARG A 7 -6.14 21.06 5.55
CA ARG A 7 -6.72 19.95 6.29
C ARG A 7 -6.50 18.68 5.46
N PRO A 8 -5.97 17.58 6.03
CA PRO A 8 -5.84 16.33 5.32
C PRO A 8 -7.22 15.93 4.80
N SER A 9 -7.32 15.75 3.49
CA SER A 9 -8.56 15.35 2.85
C SER A 9 -9.00 14.00 3.42
N LYS A 10 -10.16 13.98 4.04
CA LYS A 10 -10.82 12.78 4.57
C LYS A 10 -10.86 11.75 3.42
N TRP A 11 -10.17 10.65 3.57
CA TRP A 11 -9.95 9.62 2.55
C TRP A 11 -11.29 9.10 2.04
N CYS A 12 -11.66 9.46 0.83
CA CYS A 12 -12.91 8.97 0.26
C CYS A 12 -12.89 7.44 0.02
N ARG A 13 -11.69 6.84 -0.20
CA ARG A 13 -11.55 5.40 -0.45
C ARG A 13 -10.11 4.93 -0.22
N ASN A 14 -9.92 3.82 0.51
CA ASN A 14 -8.60 3.22 0.70
C ASN A 14 -8.04 2.73 -0.66
N PRO A 15 -6.87 3.22 -1.13
CA PRO A 15 -6.32 2.86 -2.44
C PRO A 15 -5.87 1.40 -2.55
N PHE A 16 -5.65 0.71 -1.44
CA PHE A 16 -5.19 -0.68 -1.40
C PHE A 16 -6.32 -1.71 -1.34
N VAL A 17 -7.57 -1.26 -1.27
CA VAL A 17 -8.77 -2.10 -1.20
C VAL A 17 -9.54 -2.04 -2.50
N HIS A 18 -9.87 -3.20 -3.07
CA HIS A 18 -10.76 -3.28 -4.22
C HIS A 18 -11.87 -4.30 -3.99
N THR A 19 -13.11 -3.84 -3.97
CA THR A 19 -14.29 -4.68 -3.81
C THR A 19 -15.13 -4.65 -5.08
N LEU A 20 -15.43 -5.83 -5.61
CA LEU A 20 -16.30 -5.99 -6.76
C LEU A 20 -17.73 -6.23 -6.30
N LYS A 21 -18.65 -5.36 -6.75
CA LYS A 21 -20.09 -5.55 -6.57
C LYS A 21 -20.70 -5.91 -7.92
N PHE A 22 -21.30 -7.09 -7.99
CA PHE A 22 -21.93 -7.59 -9.22
C PHE A 22 -23.45 -7.42 -9.14
N SER A 23 -24.04 -6.82 -10.17
CA SER A 23 -25.47 -6.89 -10.40
C SER A 23 -25.87 -8.29 -10.86
N MET A 24 -27.16 -8.62 -10.84
CA MET A 24 -27.65 -9.90 -11.40
C MET A 24 -27.32 -10.03 -12.89
N ALA A 25 -27.43 -8.95 -13.64
CA ALA A 25 -27.04 -8.91 -15.06
C ALA A 25 -25.54 -9.19 -15.25
N ASP A 26 -24.67 -8.64 -14.40
CA ASP A 26 -23.24 -8.93 -14.45
C ASP A 26 -22.95 -10.41 -14.17
N LYS A 27 -23.63 -11.02 -13.18
CA LYS A 27 -23.47 -12.44 -12.86
C LYS A 27 -23.88 -13.34 -14.01
N ILE A 28 -25.04 -13.08 -14.64
CA ILE A 28 -25.54 -13.84 -15.80
C ILE A 28 -24.57 -13.69 -16.97
N LYS A 29 -24.14 -12.46 -17.27
CA LYS A 29 -23.18 -12.18 -18.34
C LYS A 29 -21.84 -12.90 -18.11
N ILE A 30 -21.27 -12.80 -16.90
CA ILE A 30 -20.00 -13.47 -16.55
C ILE A 30 -20.20 -14.99 -16.65
N GLY A 31 -21.29 -15.55 -16.16
CA GLY A 31 -21.60 -16.97 -16.28
C GLY A 31 -21.61 -17.44 -17.73
N PHE A 32 -22.35 -16.76 -18.60
CA PHE A 32 -22.40 -17.05 -20.04
C PHE A 32 -21.01 -16.94 -20.70
N MET A 33 -20.31 -15.83 -20.46
CA MET A 33 -18.97 -15.59 -21.01
C MET A 33 -17.91 -16.58 -20.50
N SER A 34 -18.09 -17.13 -19.30
CA SER A 34 -17.17 -18.12 -18.72
C SER A 34 -17.18 -19.44 -19.46
N VAL A 35 -18.31 -19.84 -20.04
CA VAL A 35 -18.43 -21.11 -20.80
C VAL A 35 -18.25 -20.92 -22.30
N THR A 36 -18.36 -19.72 -22.81
CA THR A 36 -18.29 -19.41 -24.25
C THR A 36 -16.97 -18.77 -24.66
N VAL A 37 -16.75 -17.53 -24.23
CA VAL A 37 -15.63 -16.68 -24.70
C VAL A 37 -14.35 -16.92 -23.90
N PHE A 38 -14.45 -17.10 -22.59
CA PHE A 38 -13.31 -17.26 -21.71
C PHE A 38 -12.38 -18.42 -22.12
N PRO A 39 -12.85 -19.67 -22.38
CA PRO A 39 -11.99 -20.76 -22.78
C PRO A 39 -11.22 -20.46 -24.06
N VAL A 40 -11.91 -19.90 -25.06
CA VAL A 40 -11.29 -19.54 -26.35
C VAL A 40 -10.21 -18.46 -26.17
N ARG A 41 -10.51 -17.41 -25.41
CA ARG A 41 -9.53 -16.36 -25.12
C ARG A 41 -8.35 -16.88 -24.30
N LEU A 42 -8.60 -17.70 -23.30
CA LEU A 42 -7.55 -18.28 -22.47
C LEU A 42 -6.60 -19.15 -23.34
N LEU A 43 -7.14 -20.00 -24.21
CA LEU A 43 -6.34 -20.78 -25.13
C LEU A 43 -5.55 -19.92 -26.11
N ALA A 44 -6.17 -18.90 -26.71
CA ALA A 44 -5.51 -18.00 -27.65
C ALA A 44 -4.39 -17.18 -26.98
N VAL A 45 -4.64 -16.62 -25.80
CA VAL A 45 -3.64 -15.86 -25.03
C VAL A 45 -2.48 -16.77 -24.62
N SER A 46 -2.77 -17.99 -24.14
CA SER A 46 -1.74 -18.96 -23.74
C SER A 46 -0.91 -19.41 -24.96
N PHE A 47 -1.56 -19.68 -26.08
CA PHE A 47 -0.86 -20.06 -27.33
C PHE A 47 0.07 -18.93 -27.81
N LEU A 48 -0.41 -17.68 -27.85
CA LEU A 48 0.40 -16.55 -28.30
C LEU A 48 1.57 -16.27 -27.34
N MET A 49 1.38 -16.47 -26.04
CA MET A 49 2.46 -16.35 -25.06
C MET A 49 3.51 -17.45 -25.24
N LEU A 50 3.08 -18.69 -25.51
CA LEU A 50 3.98 -19.80 -25.83
C LEU A 50 4.70 -19.58 -27.18
N LEU A 51 4.00 -19.02 -28.18
CA LEU A 51 4.60 -18.65 -29.46
C LEU A 51 5.66 -17.56 -29.32
N ALA A 52 5.46 -16.56 -28.44
CA ALA A 52 6.45 -15.52 -28.17
C ALA A 52 7.73 -16.04 -27.49
N TRP A 53 7.62 -17.12 -26.71
CA TRP A 53 8.71 -17.63 -25.90
C TRP A 53 9.98 -18.03 -26.70
N PRO A 54 9.94 -18.83 -27.78
CA PRO A 54 11.14 -19.21 -28.53
C PRO A 54 11.82 -18.01 -29.20
N PHE A 55 11.06 -16.99 -29.65
CA PHE A 55 11.64 -15.77 -30.20
C PHE A 55 12.41 -14.99 -29.13
N ALA A 56 11.80 -14.80 -27.95
CA ALA A 56 12.45 -14.11 -26.83
C ALA A 56 13.67 -14.90 -26.34
N PHE A 57 13.58 -16.22 -26.26
CA PHE A 57 14.68 -17.09 -25.87
C PHE A 57 15.85 -16.98 -26.85
N ALA A 58 15.61 -17.19 -28.16
CA ALA A 58 16.63 -17.10 -29.19
C ALA A 58 17.34 -15.73 -29.21
N ALA A 59 16.56 -14.64 -29.09
CA ALA A 59 17.13 -13.29 -29.07
C ALA A 59 17.87 -12.94 -27.79
N SER A 60 17.65 -13.67 -26.69
CA SER A 60 18.37 -13.50 -25.43
C SER A 60 19.69 -14.27 -25.37
N LEU A 61 19.89 -15.24 -26.26
CA LEU A 61 21.15 -16.00 -26.33
C LEU A 61 22.32 -15.09 -26.69
N GLY A 62 23.42 -15.21 -25.93
CA GLY A 62 24.64 -14.43 -26.14
C GLY A 62 24.51 -12.94 -25.86
N ARG A 63 23.40 -12.48 -25.24
CA ARG A 63 23.23 -11.08 -24.84
C ARG A 63 23.96 -10.81 -23.54
N SER A 64 24.76 -9.73 -23.52
CA SER A 64 25.37 -9.22 -22.29
C SER A 64 24.34 -8.42 -21.46
N GLU A 65 24.39 -8.55 -20.14
CA GLU A 65 23.58 -7.72 -19.24
C GLU A 65 24.18 -6.30 -19.06
N TYR A 66 25.46 -6.13 -19.37
CA TYR A 66 26.20 -4.93 -19.07
C TYR A 66 26.47 -4.02 -20.28
N VAL A 67 26.37 -4.55 -21.49
CA VAL A 67 26.68 -3.85 -22.73
C VAL A 67 25.48 -3.86 -23.66
N VAL A 68 25.20 -2.72 -24.28
CA VAL A 68 24.21 -2.62 -25.37
C VAL A 68 24.90 -3.02 -26.66
N GLU A 69 24.54 -4.18 -27.17
CA GLU A 69 25.01 -4.63 -28.46
C GLU A 69 24.24 -3.92 -29.58
N PRO A 70 24.91 -3.61 -30.72
CA PRO A 70 24.23 -3.10 -31.90
C PRO A 70 23.09 -4.02 -32.30
N GLN A 71 21.93 -3.45 -32.61
CA GLN A 71 20.77 -4.24 -33.00
C GLN A 71 20.96 -4.77 -34.41
N SER A 72 21.26 -6.07 -34.55
CA SER A 72 21.35 -6.73 -35.85
C SER A 72 19.96 -6.82 -36.50
N TRP A 73 19.93 -6.95 -37.83
CA TRP A 73 18.69 -7.03 -38.62
C TRP A 73 17.76 -8.17 -38.15
N TRP A 74 18.27 -9.34 -37.79
CA TRP A 74 17.47 -10.47 -37.31
C TRP A 74 16.88 -10.21 -35.91
N ARG A 75 17.61 -9.49 -35.03
CA ARG A 75 17.10 -9.07 -33.74
C ARG A 75 16.00 -8.01 -33.89
N SER A 76 16.13 -7.12 -34.86
CA SER A 76 15.06 -6.15 -35.19
C SER A 76 13.80 -6.84 -35.69
N PHE A 77 13.97 -7.90 -36.51
CA PHE A 77 12.85 -8.72 -36.96
C PHE A 77 12.17 -9.44 -35.80
N ILE A 78 12.94 -10.02 -34.88
CA ILE A 78 12.38 -10.67 -33.68
C ILE A 78 11.66 -9.65 -32.81
N ASP A 79 12.20 -8.44 -32.61
CA ASP A 79 11.58 -7.37 -31.83
C ASP A 79 10.22 -6.99 -32.43
N LEU A 80 10.13 -6.82 -33.74
CA LEU A 80 8.89 -6.57 -34.45
C LEU A 80 7.91 -7.72 -34.28
N SER A 81 8.38 -8.97 -34.47
CA SER A 81 7.54 -10.17 -34.31
C SER A 81 6.96 -10.28 -32.90
N LEU A 82 7.79 -10.06 -31.88
CA LEU A 82 7.35 -10.05 -30.48
C LEU A 82 6.31 -8.97 -30.21
N ARG A 83 6.50 -7.76 -30.73
CA ARG A 83 5.49 -6.67 -30.60
C ARG A 83 4.15 -7.07 -31.23
N VAL A 84 4.19 -7.67 -32.41
CA VAL A 84 2.97 -8.13 -33.11
C VAL A 84 2.29 -9.24 -32.33
N ILE A 85 3.04 -10.27 -31.89
CA ILE A 85 2.49 -11.38 -31.10
C ILE A 85 1.90 -10.88 -29.79
N MET A 86 2.62 -10.02 -29.07
CA MET A 86 2.12 -9.46 -27.80
C MET A 86 0.89 -8.57 -28.01
N ARG A 87 0.85 -7.79 -29.11
CA ARG A 87 -0.34 -6.99 -29.46
C ARG A 87 -1.54 -7.88 -29.79
N ALA A 88 -1.33 -8.97 -30.52
CA ALA A 88 -2.35 -9.98 -30.80
C ALA A 88 -2.83 -10.67 -29.52
N MET A 89 -1.92 -10.99 -28.60
CA MET A 89 -2.25 -11.56 -27.29
C MET A 89 -3.20 -10.65 -26.50
N TRP A 90 -2.89 -9.35 -26.43
CA TRP A 90 -3.76 -8.38 -25.74
C TRP A 90 -5.11 -8.22 -26.46
N PHE A 91 -5.11 -8.25 -27.80
CA PHE A 91 -6.34 -8.23 -28.58
C PHE A 91 -7.24 -9.43 -28.26
N CYS A 92 -6.68 -10.63 -28.26
CA CYS A 92 -7.39 -11.85 -27.85
C CYS A 92 -7.83 -11.78 -26.37
N GLY A 93 -7.08 -11.10 -25.51
CA GLY A 93 -7.44 -10.84 -24.11
C GLY A 93 -8.58 -9.83 -23.91
N GLY A 94 -9.12 -9.28 -25.01
CA GLY A 94 -10.24 -8.33 -24.99
C GLY A 94 -9.82 -6.86 -25.03
N PHE A 95 -8.53 -6.54 -25.07
CA PHE A 95 -8.02 -5.17 -25.29
C PHE A 95 -7.95 -4.86 -26.79
N HIS A 96 -9.12 -4.85 -27.45
CA HIS A 96 -9.22 -4.68 -28.89
C HIS A 96 -8.66 -3.33 -29.35
N TRP A 97 -9.05 -2.27 -28.63
CA TRP A 97 -8.63 -0.90 -28.92
C TRP A 97 -7.87 -0.32 -27.71
N ILE A 98 -6.60 -0.02 -27.92
CA ILE A 98 -5.77 0.70 -26.97
C ILE A 98 -5.59 2.10 -27.52
N LYS A 99 -6.19 3.07 -26.85
CA LYS A 99 -6.09 4.47 -27.26
C LYS A 99 -4.77 5.05 -26.77
N VAL A 100 -3.96 5.53 -27.68
CA VAL A 100 -2.68 6.21 -27.35
C VAL A 100 -2.83 7.69 -27.61
N LYS A 101 -2.48 8.53 -26.64
CA LYS A 101 -2.45 10.00 -26.73
C LYS A 101 -1.04 10.50 -26.45
N GLY A 102 -0.70 11.63 -27.03
CA GLY A 102 0.63 12.21 -26.93
C GLY A 102 1.67 11.45 -27.73
N GLN A 103 2.92 11.93 -27.66
CA GLN A 103 4.06 11.32 -28.34
C GLN A 103 5.07 10.82 -27.34
N ARG A 104 5.59 9.63 -27.58
CA ARG A 104 6.66 9.07 -26.78
C ARG A 104 7.96 9.79 -27.10
N ALA A 105 8.63 10.33 -26.09
CA ALA A 105 9.95 10.94 -26.20
C ALA A 105 11.02 9.90 -26.59
N ALA A 106 12.08 10.37 -27.24
CA ALA A 106 13.24 9.52 -27.53
C ALA A 106 13.99 9.16 -26.23
N PRO A 107 14.72 8.02 -26.19
CA PRO A 107 15.53 7.63 -25.04
C PRO A 107 16.57 8.69 -24.63
N SER A 108 17.07 9.48 -25.58
CA SER A 108 17.99 10.60 -25.35
C SER A 108 17.33 11.81 -24.70
N GLU A 109 16.03 12.03 -24.94
CA GLU A 109 15.26 13.14 -24.38
C GLU A 109 14.73 12.82 -22.97
N ALA A 110 14.24 11.61 -22.79
CA ALA A 110 13.73 11.11 -21.50
C ALA A 110 14.09 9.62 -21.31
N PRO A 111 15.23 9.32 -20.66
CA PRO A 111 15.67 7.94 -20.46
C PRO A 111 14.75 7.13 -19.52
N VAL A 112 13.92 7.81 -18.72
CA VAL A 112 12.98 7.20 -17.79
C VAL A 112 11.55 7.60 -18.14
N ILE A 113 10.69 6.60 -18.24
CA ILE A 113 9.23 6.77 -18.33
C ILE A 113 8.63 6.40 -16.97
N THR A 114 7.90 7.32 -16.37
CA THR A 114 7.17 7.06 -15.11
C THR A 114 5.70 6.79 -15.40
N VAL A 115 5.19 5.64 -14.98
CA VAL A 115 3.82 5.21 -15.27
C VAL A 115 2.98 5.16 -14.01
N ALA A 116 1.82 5.80 -14.03
CA ALA A 116 0.82 5.72 -12.97
C ALA A 116 -0.61 5.88 -13.54
N PRO A 117 -1.63 5.39 -12.82
CA PRO A 117 -1.54 4.56 -11.63
C PRO A 117 -1.05 3.14 -11.96
N HIS A 118 -0.50 2.45 -10.95
CA HIS A 118 -0.19 1.03 -11.06
C HIS A 118 -1.34 0.22 -10.45
N SER A 119 -2.04 -0.55 -11.27
CA SER A 119 -3.28 -1.20 -10.86
C SER A 119 -3.27 -2.73 -10.98
N SER A 120 -2.48 -3.28 -11.89
CA SER A 120 -2.36 -4.73 -12.08
C SER A 120 -1.22 -5.12 -13.03
N TYR A 121 -1.09 -6.41 -13.27
CA TYR A 121 -0.18 -6.92 -14.32
C TYR A 121 -0.62 -6.55 -15.75
N PHE A 122 -1.86 -6.08 -15.98
CA PHE A 122 -2.28 -5.52 -17.28
C PHE A 122 -1.57 -4.21 -17.62
N ASP A 123 -0.99 -3.54 -16.63
CA ASP A 123 -0.13 -2.36 -16.86
C ASP A 123 1.17 -2.70 -17.59
N ALA A 124 1.43 -3.99 -17.87
CA ALA A 124 2.45 -4.43 -18.80
C ALA A 124 2.12 -4.17 -20.29
N ILE A 125 0.90 -3.79 -20.62
CA ILE A 125 0.49 -3.46 -22.02
C ILE A 125 1.41 -2.40 -22.63
N PRO A 126 1.62 -1.21 -22.03
CA PRO A 126 2.55 -0.22 -22.59
C PRO A 126 4.00 -0.73 -22.67
N VAL A 127 4.43 -1.60 -21.75
CA VAL A 127 5.77 -2.22 -21.78
C VAL A 127 5.92 -3.09 -23.04
N THR A 128 4.97 -3.97 -23.29
CA THR A 128 5.02 -4.89 -24.44
C THR A 128 4.82 -4.17 -25.77
N CYS A 129 4.08 -3.07 -25.80
CA CYS A 129 3.94 -2.25 -27.02
C CYS A 129 5.23 -1.48 -27.36
N THR A 130 6.02 -1.13 -26.38
CA THR A 130 7.23 -0.28 -26.55
C THR A 130 8.53 -1.04 -26.42
N MET A 131 8.52 -2.26 -25.88
CA MET A 131 9.69 -3.05 -25.48
C MET A 131 10.67 -2.27 -24.59
N CYS A 132 10.14 -1.39 -23.75
CA CYS A 132 10.92 -0.69 -22.75
C CYS A 132 11.47 -1.68 -21.70
N SER A 133 12.64 -1.38 -21.17
CA SER A 133 13.14 -2.01 -19.96
C SER A 133 12.23 -1.67 -18.76
N ILE A 134 12.14 -2.56 -17.78
CA ILE A 134 11.34 -2.33 -16.56
C ILE A 134 12.17 -2.54 -15.31
N VAL A 135 11.72 -1.94 -14.21
CA VAL A 135 12.21 -2.29 -12.87
C VAL A 135 11.20 -3.25 -12.25
N THR A 136 11.62 -4.48 -11.96
CA THR A 136 10.73 -5.54 -11.47
C THR A 136 11.37 -6.36 -10.36
N LYS A 137 10.55 -7.18 -9.69
CA LYS A 137 11.03 -8.11 -8.66
C LYS A 137 11.87 -9.22 -9.29
N LEU A 138 12.90 -9.68 -8.58
CA LEU A 138 13.76 -10.79 -9.02
C LEU A 138 12.95 -12.06 -9.32
N GLU A 139 11.96 -12.36 -8.47
CA GLU A 139 11.11 -13.55 -8.61
C GLU A 139 10.30 -13.55 -9.92
N SER A 140 10.04 -12.39 -10.50
CA SER A 140 9.35 -12.29 -11.79
C SER A 140 10.14 -12.91 -12.94
N GLY A 141 11.47 -12.92 -12.84
CA GLY A 141 12.36 -13.56 -13.82
C GLY A 141 12.35 -15.08 -13.77
N SER A 142 11.81 -15.69 -12.72
CA SER A 142 11.73 -17.15 -12.53
C SER A 142 10.39 -17.74 -12.95
N ILE A 143 9.41 -16.91 -13.34
CA ILE A 143 8.09 -17.38 -13.79
C ILE A 143 8.27 -18.11 -15.13
N PRO A 144 7.81 -19.37 -15.27
CA PRO A 144 7.92 -20.11 -16.52
C PRO A 144 7.33 -19.31 -17.70
N VAL A 145 8.00 -19.35 -18.86
CA VAL A 145 7.64 -18.63 -20.09
C VAL A 145 7.73 -17.11 -19.92
N TRP A 146 6.95 -16.54 -18.98
CA TRP A 146 6.88 -15.09 -18.71
C TRP A 146 8.22 -14.50 -18.29
N GLY A 147 8.99 -15.22 -17.48
CA GLY A 147 10.33 -14.80 -17.03
C GLY A 147 11.31 -14.62 -18.20
N THR A 148 11.23 -15.45 -19.25
CA THR A 148 12.04 -15.31 -20.47
C THR A 148 11.66 -14.03 -21.22
N LEU A 149 10.37 -13.75 -21.36
CA LEU A 149 9.87 -12.50 -21.99
C LEU A 149 10.30 -11.26 -21.21
N ILE A 150 10.27 -11.33 -19.87
CA ILE A 150 10.79 -10.26 -19.02
C ILE A 150 12.30 -10.08 -19.22
N LYS A 151 13.09 -11.15 -19.19
CA LYS A 151 14.56 -11.07 -19.41
C LYS A 151 14.91 -10.49 -20.78
N TYR A 152 14.10 -10.76 -21.81
CA TYR A 152 14.29 -10.22 -23.15
C TYR A 152 14.35 -8.69 -23.18
N ILE A 153 13.49 -7.99 -22.41
CA ILE A 153 13.47 -6.52 -22.34
C ILE A 153 14.54 -5.93 -21.40
N ARG A 154 15.50 -6.73 -20.95
CA ARG A 154 16.63 -6.31 -20.08
C ARG A 154 16.17 -5.58 -18.82
N PRO A 155 15.38 -6.20 -17.95
CA PRO A 155 14.84 -5.56 -16.75
C PRO A 155 15.95 -5.21 -15.76
N VAL A 156 15.68 -4.28 -14.89
CA VAL A 156 16.47 -4.08 -13.66
C VAL A 156 15.75 -4.82 -12.54
N PHE A 157 16.39 -5.86 -12.02
CA PHE A 157 15.83 -6.67 -10.95
C PHE A 157 16.07 -6.05 -9.57
N VAL A 158 15.04 -6.09 -8.72
CA VAL A 158 15.08 -5.61 -7.34
C VAL A 158 14.75 -6.75 -6.38
N PHE A 159 15.63 -6.97 -5.42
CA PHE A 159 15.35 -7.82 -4.28
C PHE A 159 14.95 -6.92 -3.07
N ARG A 160 13.68 -6.93 -2.69
CA ARG A 160 13.11 -5.92 -1.77
C ARG A 160 13.59 -6.04 -0.33
N SER A 161 13.96 -7.24 0.11
CA SER A 161 14.44 -7.48 1.47
C SER A 161 15.91 -7.14 1.67
N ASP A 162 16.69 -6.98 0.59
CA ASP A 162 18.11 -6.68 0.64
C ASP A 162 18.37 -5.19 0.37
N GLN A 163 19.03 -4.53 1.33
CA GLN A 163 19.37 -3.12 1.25
C GLN A 163 20.46 -2.83 0.19
N ASP A 164 21.40 -3.76 0.02
CA ASP A 164 22.48 -3.63 -0.98
C ASP A 164 21.94 -3.87 -2.40
N SER A 165 20.95 -4.72 -2.54
CA SER A 165 20.24 -4.87 -3.81
C SER A 165 19.53 -3.58 -4.22
N ARG A 166 18.97 -2.84 -3.27
CA ARG A 166 18.35 -1.53 -3.56
C ARG A 166 19.38 -0.51 -4.04
N LYS A 167 20.56 -0.46 -3.42
CA LYS A 167 21.66 0.42 -3.85
C LYS A 167 22.11 0.07 -5.27
N ARG A 168 22.39 -1.22 -5.54
CA ARG A 168 22.76 -1.71 -6.88
C ARG A 168 21.71 -1.38 -7.93
N THR A 169 20.42 -1.52 -7.61
CA THR A 169 19.32 -1.13 -8.51
C THR A 169 19.36 0.35 -8.85
N VAL A 170 19.58 1.22 -7.87
CA VAL A 170 19.68 2.66 -8.07
C VAL A 170 20.89 3.01 -8.95
N GLU A 171 22.05 2.41 -8.71
CA GLU A 171 23.25 2.64 -9.53
C GLU A 171 23.04 2.15 -10.97
N GLU A 172 22.34 1.03 -11.17
CA GLU A 172 22.03 0.52 -12.51
C GLU A 172 21.04 1.44 -13.25
N ILE A 173 20.03 1.98 -12.56
CA ILE A 173 19.12 2.99 -13.13
C ILE A 173 19.90 4.24 -13.52
N LYS A 174 20.80 4.74 -12.67
CA LYS A 174 21.65 5.90 -12.98
C LYS A 174 22.52 5.63 -14.20
N ARG A 175 23.19 4.48 -14.23
CA ARG A 175 24.08 4.08 -15.33
C ARG A 175 23.36 4.07 -16.67
N ARG A 176 22.18 3.42 -16.72
CA ARG A 176 21.38 3.34 -17.95
C ARG A 176 20.79 4.70 -18.34
N ALA A 177 20.30 5.46 -17.38
CA ALA A 177 19.73 6.79 -17.66
C ALA A 177 20.76 7.76 -18.22
N ARG A 178 22.02 7.68 -17.80
CA ARG A 178 23.11 8.54 -18.26
C ARG A 178 23.80 8.08 -19.56
N SER A 179 23.31 7.03 -20.19
CA SER A 179 23.91 6.49 -21.42
C SER A 179 23.64 7.32 -22.67
N GLY A 180 22.95 8.46 -22.58
CA GLY A 180 22.66 9.31 -23.76
C GLY A 180 21.68 8.66 -24.75
N GLY A 181 20.93 7.66 -24.34
CA GLY A 181 19.97 6.95 -25.19
C GLY A 181 20.49 5.65 -25.79
N GLU A 182 21.71 5.21 -25.46
CA GLU A 182 22.22 3.89 -25.89
C GLU A 182 21.40 2.75 -25.32
N TRP A 183 20.95 2.87 -24.05
CA TRP A 183 20.04 1.92 -23.41
C TRP A 183 18.59 2.20 -23.74
N PRO A 184 17.76 1.16 -23.87
CA PRO A 184 16.31 1.33 -23.99
C PRO A 184 15.75 2.14 -22.81
N GLN A 185 14.72 2.95 -23.06
CA GLN A 185 14.03 3.67 -21.99
C GLN A 185 13.60 2.70 -20.89
N MET A 186 13.72 3.13 -19.66
CA MET A 186 13.26 2.38 -18.48
C MET A 186 11.85 2.84 -18.09
N MET A 187 10.90 1.94 -18.12
CA MET A 187 9.54 2.18 -17.65
C MET A 187 9.42 1.77 -16.18
N ILE A 188 9.12 2.73 -15.31
CA ILE A 188 9.10 2.56 -13.87
C ILE A 188 7.72 2.94 -13.35
N PHE A 189 7.15 2.07 -12.49
CA PHE A 189 5.91 2.34 -11.75
C PHE A 189 6.28 2.89 -10.37
N PRO A 190 6.28 4.22 -10.18
CA PRO A 190 6.86 4.84 -8.99
C PRO A 190 6.05 4.61 -7.72
N GLU A 191 4.79 4.23 -7.80
CA GLU A 191 3.97 3.81 -6.65
C GLU A 191 4.54 2.54 -5.98
N GLY A 192 5.21 1.68 -6.75
CA GLY A 192 5.85 0.46 -6.26
C GLY A 192 4.88 -0.61 -5.75
N THR A 193 3.58 -0.42 -5.90
CA THR A 193 2.51 -1.38 -5.58
C THR A 193 1.26 -1.09 -6.38
N CYS A 194 0.38 -2.08 -6.51
CA CYS A 194 -0.90 -1.90 -7.18
C CYS A 194 -1.92 -1.21 -6.27
N THR A 195 -2.72 -0.30 -6.85
CA THR A 195 -3.78 0.46 -6.21
C THR A 195 -5.10 0.32 -6.99
N ASN A 196 -6.20 0.76 -6.38
CA ASN A 196 -7.51 0.78 -7.03
C ASN A 196 -7.75 2.03 -7.90
N ARG A 197 -6.73 2.83 -8.15
CA ARG A 197 -6.76 4.06 -8.97
C ARG A 197 -7.63 5.21 -8.43
N SER A 198 -8.18 5.08 -7.23
CA SER A 198 -8.99 6.16 -6.64
C SER A 198 -8.19 7.40 -6.26
N SER A 199 -6.88 7.25 -6.09
CA SER A 199 -5.92 8.31 -5.76
C SER A 199 -4.52 7.88 -6.18
N LEU A 200 -3.59 8.82 -6.33
CA LEU A 200 -2.16 8.51 -6.46
C LEU A 200 -1.50 8.53 -5.09
N ILE A 201 -0.85 7.42 -4.73
CA ILE A 201 -0.06 7.30 -3.51
C ILE A 201 1.33 7.93 -3.67
N LEU A 202 2.13 7.99 -2.62
CA LEU A 202 3.48 8.54 -2.65
C LEU A 202 4.37 7.79 -3.64
N PHE A 203 5.08 8.54 -4.48
CA PHE A 203 6.04 7.99 -5.43
C PHE A 203 7.38 7.70 -4.76
N LYS A 204 7.96 6.55 -5.07
CA LYS A 204 9.32 6.19 -4.65
C LYS A 204 10.34 6.99 -5.47
N ALA A 205 11.37 7.50 -4.80
CA ALA A 205 12.37 8.35 -5.43
C ALA A 205 13.24 7.64 -6.48
N GLY A 206 13.22 6.30 -6.55
CA GLY A 206 14.13 5.52 -7.40
C GLY A 206 14.18 5.90 -8.88
N ALA A 207 13.04 6.31 -9.46
CA ALA A 207 12.96 6.78 -10.84
C ALA A 207 13.56 8.19 -11.06
N PHE A 208 13.69 8.97 -9.99
CA PHE A 208 14.03 10.39 -9.99
C PHE A 208 15.46 10.68 -9.51
N ILE A 209 16.10 9.71 -8.85
CA ILE A 209 17.49 9.81 -8.36
C ILE A 209 18.53 10.16 -9.44
N PRO A 210 18.38 9.74 -10.73
CA PRO A 210 19.33 10.19 -11.76
C PRO A 210 19.38 11.70 -11.99
N GLY A 211 18.33 12.45 -11.62
CA GLY A 211 18.21 13.90 -11.83
C GLY A 211 18.08 14.30 -13.31
N LEU A 212 17.60 13.37 -14.15
CA LEU A 212 17.44 13.54 -15.60
C LEU A 212 15.96 13.73 -15.97
N PRO A 213 15.66 14.28 -17.15
CA PRO A 213 14.29 14.41 -17.62
C PRO A 213 13.55 13.06 -17.61
N VAL A 214 12.28 13.09 -17.22
CA VAL A 214 11.41 11.92 -17.23
C VAL A 214 10.17 12.19 -18.09
N GLN A 215 9.62 11.15 -18.72
CA GLN A 215 8.33 11.28 -19.39
C GLN A 215 7.25 10.63 -18.54
N PRO A 216 6.30 11.41 -17.96
CA PRO A 216 5.16 10.85 -17.27
C PRO A 216 4.16 10.24 -18.25
N VAL A 217 3.65 9.07 -17.91
CA VAL A 217 2.62 8.35 -18.69
C VAL A 217 1.48 7.98 -17.77
N VAL A 218 0.27 8.36 -18.12
CA VAL A 218 -0.93 8.04 -17.35
C VAL A 218 -1.75 6.96 -18.05
N LEU A 219 -2.24 6.01 -17.25
CA LEU A 219 -3.08 4.89 -17.70
C LEU A 219 -4.51 5.08 -17.23
N ARG A 220 -5.47 4.92 -18.15
CA ARG A 220 -6.89 4.93 -17.80
C ARG A 220 -7.56 3.66 -18.30
N TYR A 221 -8.33 3.02 -17.43
CA TYR A 221 -9.20 1.89 -17.76
C TYR A 221 -10.66 2.34 -17.60
N GLN A 222 -11.34 2.51 -18.71
CA GLN A 222 -12.69 3.10 -18.77
C GLN A 222 -13.77 2.00 -18.78
N ASN A 223 -13.58 0.92 -18.03
CA ASN A 223 -14.53 -0.17 -17.96
C ASN A 223 -15.61 0.12 -16.92
N LYS A 224 -16.88 -0.19 -17.25
CA LYS A 224 -18.02 -0.03 -16.35
C LYS A 224 -17.84 -0.88 -15.08
N LEU A 225 -17.38 -2.11 -15.22
CA LEU A 225 -17.00 -3.00 -14.14
C LEU A 225 -15.46 -3.05 -14.06
N ASP A 226 -14.89 -2.67 -12.93
CA ASP A 226 -13.46 -2.68 -12.75
C ASP A 226 -12.93 -4.08 -12.44
N THR A 227 -12.69 -4.85 -13.48
CA THR A 227 -12.08 -6.18 -13.42
C THR A 227 -10.55 -6.15 -13.52
N ILE A 228 -9.95 -4.94 -13.58
CA ILE A 228 -8.51 -4.75 -13.80
C ILE A 228 -7.75 -4.61 -12.49
N SER A 229 -8.33 -3.93 -11.49
CA SER A 229 -7.63 -3.62 -10.25
C SER A 229 -7.30 -4.86 -9.43
N TRP A 230 -6.00 -5.10 -9.27
CA TRP A 230 -5.44 -6.17 -8.44
C TRP A 230 -4.72 -5.57 -7.24
N THR A 231 -5.45 -5.40 -6.16
CA THR A 231 -4.96 -4.78 -4.92
C THR A 231 -4.68 -5.83 -3.84
N TRP A 232 -4.06 -5.40 -2.76
CA TRP A 232 -3.72 -6.27 -1.63
C TRP A 232 -4.94 -6.90 -0.96
N GLN A 233 -5.96 -6.09 -0.74
CA GLN A 233 -7.25 -6.57 -0.24
C GLN A 233 -8.26 -6.48 -1.39
N GLY A 234 -8.43 -7.60 -2.08
CA GLY A 234 -9.27 -7.67 -3.27
C GLY A 234 -9.25 -9.06 -3.90
N PRO A 235 -9.80 -9.16 -5.13
CA PRO A 235 -9.77 -10.42 -5.87
C PRO A 235 -8.34 -10.87 -6.18
N GLY A 236 -8.06 -12.16 -6.05
CA GLY A 236 -6.77 -12.75 -6.41
C GLY A 236 -6.48 -12.67 -7.92
N ALA A 237 -5.21 -12.86 -8.31
CA ALA A 237 -4.74 -12.72 -9.69
C ALA A 237 -5.54 -13.53 -10.72
N PHE A 238 -5.83 -14.81 -10.43
CA PHE A 238 -6.64 -15.66 -11.30
C PHE A 238 -8.08 -15.17 -11.47
N LYS A 239 -8.68 -14.67 -10.39
CA LYS A 239 -10.04 -14.11 -10.44
C LYS A 239 -10.08 -12.86 -11.30
N ILE A 240 -9.08 -11.99 -11.20
CA ILE A 240 -8.92 -10.80 -12.06
C ILE A 240 -8.74 -11.21 -13.51
N LEU A 241 -7.87 -12.19 -13.82
CA LEU A 241 -7.68 -12.71 -15.18
C LEU A 241 -9.00 -13.24 -15.76
N TRP A 242 -9.66 -14.14 -15.03
CA TRP A 242 -10.93 -14.72 -15.45
C TRP A 242 -11.99 -13.63 -15.72
N LEU A 243 -12.21 -12.71 -14.77
CA LEU A 243 -13.20 -11.65 -14.93
C LEU A 243 -12.88 -10.71 -16.09
N THR A 244 -11.61 -10.40 -16.33
CA THR A 244 -11.18 -9.55 -17.45
C THR A 244 -11.38 -10.24 -18.78
N LEU A 245 -11.04 -11.53 -18.89
CA LEU A 245 -11.27 -12.31 -20.10
C LEU A 245 -12.76 -12.58 -20.37
N CYS A 246 -13.61 -12.52 -19.34
CA CYS A 246 -15.07 -12.58 -19.47
C CYS A 246 -15.71 -11.24 -19.87
N GLN A 247 -14.98 -10.12 -19.96
CA GLN A 247 -15.56 -8.88 -20.47
C GLN A 247 -15.61 -8.89 -22.01
N PRO A 248 -16.69 -8.44 -22.66
CA PRO A 248 -16.72 -8.37 -24.13
C PRO A 248 -15.59 -7.53 -24.70
N HIS A 249 -15.27 -6.43 -24.00
CA HIS A 249 -14.23 -5.48 -24.36
C HIS A 249 -13.63 -4.86 -23.10
N ASN A 250 -12.31 -4.64 -23.12
CA ASN A 250 -11.57 -3.91 -22.11
C ASN A 250 -11.00 -2.64 -22.73
N ALA A 251 -11.49 -1.49 -22.27
CA ALA A 251 -11.02 -0.19 -22.74
C ALA A 251 -9.76 0.23 -21.97
N MET A 252 -8.74 0.66 -22.70
CA MET A 252 -7.50 1.18 -22.15
C MET A 252 -7.05 2.43 -22.90
N GLU A 253 -6.64 3.45 -22.16
CA GLU A 253 -6.01 4.65 -22.71
C GLU A 253 -4.63 4.83 -22.09
N ILE A 254 -3.63 5.06 -22.94
CA ILE A 254 -2.25 5.38 -22.56
C ILE A 254 -2.00 6.81 -23.03
N GLU A 255 -1.66 7.71 -22.11
CA GLU A 255 -1.37 9.10 -22.46
C GLU A 255 0.04 9.46 -22.05
N TYR A 256 0.87 9.79 -23.03
CA TYR A 256 2.20 10.33 -22.87
C TYR A 256 2.09 11.83 -22.60
N LEU A 257 2.43 12.27 -21.40
CA LEU A 257 2.49 13.67 -21.06
C LEU A 257 3.79 14.30 -21.61
N PRO A 258 3.87 15.63 -21.69
CA PRO A 258 5.12 16.30 -22.05
C PRO A 258 6.29 15.86 -21.14
N VAL A 259 7.49 15.83 -21.69
CA VAL A 259 8.71 15.54 -20.90
C VAL A 259 8.84 16.55 -19.77
N TYR A 260 9.06 16.05 -18.58
CA TYR A 260 9.29 16.84 -17.38
C TYR A 260 10.79 16.96 -17.13
N THR A 261 11.31 18.15 -17.25
CA THR A 261 12.72 18.48 -16.97
C THR A 261 12.83 18.98 -15.53
N PRO A 262 13.65 18.33 -14.66
CA PRO A 262 13.78 18.75 -13.28
C PRO A 262 14.51 20.09 -13.14
N SER A 263 14.10 20.89 -12.16
CA SER A 263 14.84 22.07 -11.71
C SER A 263 16.14 21.66 -10.99
N ASP A 264 17.02 22.61 -10.72
CA ASP A 264 18.26 22.31 -10.00
C ASP A 264 17.98 21.83 -8.57
N GLU A 265 16.98 22.40 -7.90
CA GLU A 265 16.52 21.92 -6.58
C GLU A 265 15.99 20.47 -6.64
N GLU A 266 15.26 20.12 -7.69
CA GLU A 266 14.74 18.76 -7.87
C GLU A 266 15.84 17.75 -8.22
N LYS A 267 16.91 18.16 -8.88
CA LYS A 267 18.09 17.30 -9.13
C LYS A 267 18.79 16.93 -7.83
N GLU A 268 18.85 17.86 -6.88
CA GLU A 268 19.42 17.65 -5.55
C GLU A 268 18.44 16.91 -4.61
N ASN A 269 17.13 17.09 -4.81
CA ASN A 269 16.09 16.47 -3.99
C ASN A 269 15.14 15.57 -4.82
N PRO A 270 15.50 14.30 -5.04
CA PRO A 270 14.67 13.34 -5.79
C PRO A 270 13.27 13.11 -5.23
N THR A 271 13.06 13.36 -3.93
CA THR A 271 11.75 13.26 -3.29
C THR A 271 10.84 14.42 -3.71
N LEU A 272 11.37 15.63 -3.80
CA LEU A 272 10.67 16.79 -4.33
C LEU A 272 10.30 16.57 -5.80
N PHE A 273 11.27 16.10 -6.60
CA PHE A 273 11.04 15.75 -8.01
C PHE A 273 9.91 14.74 -8.17
N ALA A 274 9.95 13.63 -7.42
CA ALA A 274 8.89 12.62 -7.40
C ALA A 274 7.52 13.21 -7.03
N SER A 275 7.49 14.11 -6.04
CA SER A 275 6.27 14.77 -5.59
C SER A 275 5.65 15.66 -6.66
N ASN A 276 6.48 16.44 -7.37
CA ASN A 276 5.99 17.35 -8.41
C ASN A 276 5.50 16.60 -9.65
N VAL A 277 6.21 15.54 -10.08
CA VAL A 277 5.73 14.66 -11.16
C VAL A 277 4.43 13.96 -10.75
N ARG A 278 4.31 13.49 -9.50
CA ARG A 278 3.07 12.92 -8.97
C ARG A 278 1.90 13.89 -9.04
N LYS A 279 2.10 15.16 -8.65
CA LYS A 279 1.08 16.22 -8.74
C LYS A 279 0.63 16.45 -10.18
N LEU A 280 1.60 16.51 -11.13
CA LEU A 280 1.31 16.66 -12.56
C LEU A 280 0.45 15.49 -13.07
N MET A 281 0.82 14.25 -12.73
CA MET A 281 0.09 13.05 -13.16
C MET A 281 -1.30 12.96 -12.52
N ALA A 282 -1.44 13.31 -11.25
CA ALA A 282 -2.73 13.36 -10.56
C ALA A 282 -3.68 14.37 -11.20
N LYS A 283 -3.17 15.55 -11.57
CA LYS A 283 -3.92 16.59 -12.31
C LYS A 283 -4.39 16.06 -13.67
N ALA A 284 -3.51 15.40 -14.42
CA ALA A 284 -3.86 14.81 -15.72
C ALA A 284 -4.92 13.71 -15.60
N LEU A 285 -4.85 12.88 -14.54
CA LEU A 285 -5.80 11.82 -14.26
C LEU A 285 -7.13 12.33 -13.69
N GLY A 286 -7.15 13.51 -13.06
CA GLY A 286 -8.30 14.03 -12.32
C GLY A 286 -8.56 13.28 -11.00
N VAL A 287 -7.51 12.75 -10.36
CA VAL A 287 -7.62 12.01 -9.09
C VAL A 287 -6.92 12.75 -7.95
N PRO A 288 -7.38 12.57 -6.69
CA PRO A 288 -6.73 13.16 -5.54
C PRO A 288 -5.38 12.51 -5.24
N LEU A 289 -4.55 13.20 -4.47
CA LEU A 289 -3.32 12.69 -3.90
C LEU A 289 -3.60 12.05 -2.54
N ALA A 290 -3.06 10.87 -2.30
CA ALA A 290 -3.09 10.22 -0.99
C ALA A 290 -1.66 10.16 -0.43
N ASP A 291 -1.47 10.72 0.75
CA ASP A 291 -0.17 10.70 1.42
C ASP A 291 0.11 9.37 2.11
N LEU A 292 0.01 8.30 1.34
CA LEU A 292 0.28 6.93 1.70
C LEU A 292 1.42 6.37 0.89
N SER A 293 2.23 5.57 1.53
CA SER A 293 3.25 4.75 0.89
C SER A 293 2.85 3.27 0.87
N PHE A 294 3.59 2.47 0.14
CA PHE A 294 3.45 1.02 0.18
C PHE A 294 3.59 0.45 1.61
N GLU A 295 4.45 1.06 2.40
CA GLU A 295 4.75 0.65 3.75
C GLU A 295 3.61 0.95 4.75
N ASP A 296 2.73 1.89 4.43
CA ASP A 296 1.58 2.27 5.25
C ASP A 296 0.38 1.34 5.07
N ARG A 297 0.45 0.47 4.06
CA ARG A 297 -0.60 -0.48 3.69
C ARG A 297 -1.14 -1.29 4.87
N ASP A 298 -0.23 -1.87 5.67
CA ASP A 298 -0.61 -2.82 6.73
C ASP A 298 -1.38 -2.13 7.87
N ILE A 299 -1.08 -0.85 8.13
CA ILE A 299 -1.83 -0.03 9.09
C ILE A 299 -3.26 0.18 8.60
N THR A 300 -3.46 0.33 7.29
CA THR A 300 -4.79 0.52 6.69
C THR A 300 -5.63 -0.76 6.62
N PHE A 301 -5.03 -1.92 6.88
CA PHE A 301 -5.65 -3.26 6.81
C PHE A 301 -5.79 -3.94 8.15
N SER A 302 -5.58 -3.26 9.25
CA SER A 302 -5.71 -3.90 10.56
C SER A 302 -7.04 -4.66 10.66
N GLU A 303 -6.97 -5.94 11.03
CA GLU A 303 -8.09 -6.86 11.12
C GLU A 303 -8.29 -7.33 12.56
N GLY A 304 -9.45 -7.90 12.84
CA GLY A 304 -9.77 -8.47 14.15
C GLY A 304 -10.65 -7.57 15.03
N PRO A 305 -10.86 -7.94 16.28
CA PRO A 305 -11.74 -7.23 17.22
C PRO A 305 -11.18 -5.85 17.61
N LEU A 306 -9.87 -5.70 17.65
CA LEU A 306 -9.16 -4.46 18.00
C LEU A 306 -8.50 -3.83 16.76
N ARG A 307 -9.21 -3.77 15.64
CA ARG A 307 -8.72 -3.13 14.41
C ARG A 307 -8.63 -1.62 14.56
N ILE A 308 -7.61 -1.01 13.97
CA ILE A 308 -7.44 0.44 13.92
C ILE A 308 -8.68 1.10 13.30
N ARG A 309 -9.27 2.07 14.00
CA ARG A 309 -10.48 2.81 13.59
C ARG A 309 -10.14 4.08 12.84
N ASP A 310 -9.24 4.89 13.40
CA ASP A 310 -8.67 6.06 12.75
C ASP A 310 -7.15 5.89 12.59
N PRO A 311 -6.68 5.58 11.38
CA PRO A 311 -5.26 5.36 11.14
C PRO A 311 -4.44 6.66 11.06
N SER A 312 -5.05 7.85 11.05
CA SER A 312 -4.37 9.11 10.72
C SER A 312 -3.18 9.40 11.63
N GLY A 313 -3.37 9.34 12.94
CA GLY A 313 -2.30 9.58 13.92
C GLY A 313 -1.19 8.52 13.84
N LEU A 314 -1.58 7.25 13.72
CA LEU A 314 -0.63 6.13 13.60
C LEU A 314 0.17 6.16 12.28
N LEU A 315 -0.43 6.63 11.18
CA LEU A 315 0.27 6.82 9.92
C LEU A 315 1.30 7.94 10.01
N GLU A 316 0.95 9.06 10.67
CA GLU A 316 1.90 10.14 10.90
C GLU A 316 3.03 9.68 11.81
N PHE A 317 2.71 9.02 12.92
CA PHE A 317 3.69 8.42 13.82
C PHE A 317 4.64 7.46 13.06
N ASN A 318 4.12 6.57 12.22
CA ASN A 318 4.92 5.65 11.40
C ASN A 318 5.89 6.39 10.46
N ARG A 319 5.47 7.51 9.85
CA ARG A 319 6.35 8.35 9.02
C ARG A 319 7.48 8.96 9.82
N LEU A 320 7.17 9.51 10.99
CA LEU A 320 8.15 10.15 11.86
C LEU A 320 9.16 9.13 12.43
N VAL A 321 8.69 7.97 12.87
CA VAL A 321 9.55 6.87 13.35
C VAL A 321 10.53 6.42 12.25
N ARG A 322 10.08 6.35 11.00
CA ARG A 322 10.98 6.05 9.87
C ARG A 322 11.97 7.18 9.59
N ARG A 323 11.58 8.45 9.75
CA ARG A 323 12.48 9.61 9.60
C ARG A 323 13.55 9.64 10.71
N LEU A 324 13.22 9.15 11.91
CA LEU A 324 14.18 8.95 13.00
C LEU A 324 15.16 7.80 12.73
N GLY A 325 14.91 6.96 11.70
CA GLY A 325 15.77 5.80 11.38
C GLY A 325 15.57 4.60 12.31
N LEU A 326 14.54 4.61 13.16
CA LEU A 326 14.23 3.51 14.07
C LEU A 326 13.75 2.29 13.27
N LYS A 327 14.48 1.17 13.40
CA LYS A 327 14.08 -0.13 12.85
C LYS A 327 13.35 -0.92 13.93
N ILE A 328 12.04 -0.95 13.88
CA ILE A 328 11.23 -1.70 14.84
C ILE A 328 11.41 -3.20 14.56
N THR A 329 11.72 -3.95 15.60
CA THR A 329 11.82 -5.41 15.61
C THR A 329 11.14 -5.97 16.86
N ASN A 330 10.79 -7.26 16.86
CA ASN A 330 10.25 -7.90 18.07
C ASN A 330 11.20 -7.82 19.27
N GLY A 331 12.51 -7.96 19.03
CA GLY A 331 13.52 -7.82 20.07
C GLY A 331 13.53 -6.42 20.68
N LEU A 332 13.55 -5.39 19.82
CA LEU A 332 13.49 -4.00 20.27
C LEU A 332 12.23 -3.70 21.08
N LEU A 333 11.06 -4.15 20.61
CA LEU A 333 9.80 -3.91 21.31
C LEU A 333 9.78 -4.53 22.70
N LYS A 334 10.23 -5.79 22.85
CA LYS A 334 10.34 -6.45 24.16
C LYS A 334 11.36 -5.77 25.08
N GLU A 335 12.50 -5.36 24.55
CA GLU A 335 13.52 -4.61 25.28
C GLU A 335 12.96 -3.27 25.78
N GLN A 336 12.31 -2.49 24.90
CA GLN A 336 11.76 -1.19 25.24
C GLN A 336 10.60 -1.34 26.26
N ALA A 337 9.74 -2.35 26.13
CA ALA A 337 8.67 -2.62 27.09
C ALA A 337 9.26 -2.99 28.47
N SER A 338 10.26 -3.87 28.52
CA SER A 338 10.94 -4.22 29.78
C SER A 338 11.64 -3.02 30.44
N ARG A 339 12.25 -2.14 29.63
CA ARG A 339 12.87 -0.91 30.13
C ARG A 339 11.81 0.07 30.61
N ALA A 340 10.71 0.26 29.87
CA ALA A 340 9.62 1.15 30.26
C ALA A 340 8.99 0.70 31.59
N ARG A 341 8.76 -0.61 31.79
CA ARG A 341 8.22 -1.16 33.05
C ARG A 341 9.11 -0.86 34.25
N LYS A 342 10.44 -0.90 34.09
CA LYS A 342 11.42 -0.69 35.17
C LYS A 342 11.69 0.77 35.53
N LEU A 343 11.16 1.72 34.78
CA LEU A 343 11.33 3.12 35.06
C LEU A 343 10.53 3.52 36.31
N LEU A 344 11.18 4.25 37.23
CA LEU A 344 10.51 4.82 38.40
C LEU A 344 9.53 5.93 38.02
N ARG A 345 9.80 6.63 36.93
CA ARG A 345 8.95 7.68 36.36
C ARG A 345 8.70 7.37 34.90
N HIS A 346 7.45 7.14 34.53
CA HIS A 346 7.04 6.81 33.15
C HIS A 346 6.87 8.05 32.27
N GLN A 347 6.68 9.21 32.87
CA GLN A 347 6.57 10.50 32.17
C GLN A 347 7.97 11.01 31.83
N LEU A 348 8.27 11.13 30.53
CA LEU A 348 9.58 11.51 30.01
C LEU A 348 9.46 12.84 29.24
N ASN A 349 10.41 13.74 29.47
CA ASN A 349 10.63 14.90 28.63
C ASN A 349 11.33 14.53 27.31
N LEU A 350 11.58 15.51 26.45
CA LEU A 350 12.19 15.27 25.13
C LEU A 350 13.61 14.72 25.22
N GLU A 351 14.41 15.21 26.17
CA GLU A 351 15.80 14.78 26.40
C GLU A 351 15.86 13.35 26.96
N ASP A 352 15.00 13.04 27.92
CA ASP A 352 14.90 11.71 28.53
C ASP A 352 14.40 10.67 27.49
N LEU A 353 13.46 11.05 26.64
CA LEU A 353 13.00 10.22 25.53
C LEU A 353 14.14 9.97 24.52
N ALA A 354 14.90 11.00 24.18
CA ALA A 354 16.05 10.87 23.28
C ALA A 354 17.10 9.89 23.86
N CYS A 355 17.38 10.02 25.17
CA CYS A 355 18.27 9.11 25.90
C CYS A 355 17.71 7.67 25.92
N PHE A 356 16.42 7.51 26.22
CA PHE A 356 15.75 6.21 26.22
C PHE A 356 15.81 5.50 24.87
N LEU A 357 15.66 6.25 23.77
CA LEU A 357 15.69 5.71 22.41
C LEU A 357 17.10 5.64 21.81
N HIS A 358 18.13 6.12 22.53
CA HIS A 358 19.52 6.28 22.04
C HIS A 358 19.59 7.10 20.75
N LEU A 359 18.83 8.19 20.69
CA LEU A 359 18.76 9.10 19.56
C LEU A 359 19.21 10.52 19.96
N PRO A 360 19.72 11.32 19.02
CA PRO A 360 19.92 12.74 19.27
C PRO A 360 18.56 13.48 19.34
N VAL A 361 18.54 14.58 20.10
CA VAL A 361 17.40 15.48 20.13
C VAL A 361 17.27 16.19 18.78
N THR A 362 16.19 15.95 18.07
CA THR A 362 15.94 16.51 16.72
C THR A 362 14.54 17.11 16.63
N ASN A 363 14.31 17.96 15.62
CA ASN A 363 12.96 18.46 15.36
C ASN A 363 11.97 17.32 15.06
N THR A 364 12.40 16.26 14.38
CA THR A 364 11.57 15.09 14.12
C THR A 364 11.16 14.38 15.42
N LEU A 365 12.05 14.29 16.41
CA LEU A 365 11.70 13.71 17.71
C LEU A 365 10.68 14.60 18.45
N ARG A 366 10.78 15.92 18.34
CA ARG A 366 9.80 16.88 18.89
C ARG A 366 8.44 16.74 18.18
N GLU A 367 8.43 16.56 16.85
CA GLU A 367 7.19 16.26 16.12
C GLU A 367 6.54 14.96 16.59
N VAL A 368 7.35 13.94 16.93
CA VAL A 368 6.84 12.66 17.49
C VAL A 368 6.20 12.88 18.85
N THR A 369 6.85 13.59 19.78
CA THR A 369 6.28 13.84 21.11
C THR A 369 4.97 14.61 21.05
N SER A 370 4.80 15.52 20.08
CA SER A 370 3.56 16.29 19.89
C SER A 370 2.35 15.46 19.43
N LEU A 371 2.55 14.21 19.03
CA LEU A 371 1.45 13.29 18.68
C LEU A 371 0.80 12.63 19.90
N PHE A 372 1.47 12.67 21.06
CA PHE A 372 0.98 12.06 22.29
C PHE A 372 0.39 13.11 23.24
N ILE A 373 -0.45 12.64 24.15
CA ILE A 373 -0.96 13.47 25.24
C ILE A 373 0.23 13.84 26.13
N GLN A 374 0.39 15.13 26.39
CA GLN A 374 1.44 15.69 27.22
C GLN A 374 0.84 16.21 28.53
N ASP A 375 1.59 16.09 29.62
CA ASP A 375 1.26 16.75 30.87
C ASP A 375 1.53 18.28 30.80
N GLU A 376 1.29 18.99 31.89
CA GLU A 376 1.50 20.44 31.97
C GLU A 376 2.96 20.85 31.72
N GLU A 377 3.90 19.95 31.96
CA GLU A 377 5.34 20.15 31.78
C GLU A 377 5.84 19.69 30.41
N GLY A 378 4.96 19.12 29.56
CA GLY A 378 5.27 18.64 28.20
C GLY A 378 5.89 17.24 28.17
N HIS A 379 5.74 16.44 29.22
CA HIS A 379 6.18 15.05 29.25
C HIS A 379 5.17 14.13 28.61
N ILE A 380 5.64 13.01 28.04
CA ILE A 380 4.82 11.94 27.49
C ILE A 380 5.00 10.65 28.27
N ASP A 381 3.99 9.82 28.38
CA ASP A 381 4.12 8.47 28.92
C ASP A 381 4.84 7.56 27.89
N ILE A 382 6.01 7.06 28.27
CA ILE A 382 6.83 6.20 27.42
C ILE A 382 6.12 4.89 27.04
N ARG A 383 5.21 4.39 27.88
CA ARG A 383 4.42 3.20 27.61
C ARG A 383 3.51 3.42 26.41
N HIS A 384 2.90 4.62 26.27
CA HIS A 384 2.11 5.00 25.10
C HIS A 384 2.95 4.97 23.80
N PHE A 385 4.17 5.46 23.87
CA PHE A 385 5.09 5.41 22.72
C PHE A 385 5.42 3.96 22.31
N VAL A 386 5.69 3.07 23.27
CA VAL A 386 5.99 1.65 23.00
C VAL A 386 4.76 0.93 22.43
N ILE A 387 3.55 1.21 22.94
CA ILE A 387 2.30 0.67 22.41
C ILE A 387 2.07 1.12 20.98
N ALA A 388 2.27 2.41 20.68
CA ALA A 388 2.16 2.95 19.33
C ALA A 388 3.16 2.29 18.36
N MET A 389 4.42 2.10 18.79
CA MET A 389 5.43 1.36 18.01
C MET A 389 5.00 -0.08 17.74
N SER A 390 4.46 -0.77 18.73
CA SER A 390 3.97 -2.15 18.57
C SER A 390 2.78 -2.20 17.60
N THR A 391 1.86 -1.24 17.71
CA THR A 391 0.66 -1.15 16.85
C THR A 391 1.04 -0.94 15.37
N ILE A 392 1.97 -0.03 15.07
CA ILE A 392 2.40 0.21 13.68
C ILE A 392 3.25 -0.94 13.12
N TYR A 393 3.96 -1.66 13.97
CA TYR A 393 4.80 -2.78 13.56
C TYR A 393 3.99 -4.04 13.20
N ARG A 394 2.90 -4.30 13.92
CA ARG A 394 2.03 -5.48 13.75
C ARG A 394 0.54 -5.15 13.85
N PRO A 395 0.02 -4.33 12.94
CA PRO A 395 -1.34 -3.79 13.05
C PRO A 395 -2.45 -4.85 12.97
N SER A 396 -2.17 -6.04 12.40
CA SER A 396 -3.12 -7.17 12.35
C SER A 396 -2.97 -8.17 13.51
N ARG A 397 -2.06 -7.91 14.45
CA ARG A 397 -1.82 -8.75 15.63
C ARG A 397 -2.06 -7.97 16.92
N SER A 398 -3.21 -7.34 17.00
CA SER A 398 -3.59 -6.47 18.12
C SER A 398 -3.48 -7.13 19.49
N MET A 399 -3.75 -8.45 19.58
CA MET A 399 -3.64 -9.19 20.83
C MET A 399 -2.19 -9.28 21.35
N GLU A 400 -1.19 -9.33 20.45
CA GLU A 400 0.23 -9.29 20.87
C GLU A 400 0.63 -7.90 21.40
N THR A 401 0.08 -6.83 20.82
CA THR A 401 0.27 -5.48 21.34
C THR A 401 -0.44 -5.28 22.67
N LEU A 402 -1.65 -5.80 22.80
CA LEU A 402 -2.38 -5.77 24.06
C LEU A 402 -1.63 -6.52 25.18
N LYS A 403 -1.08 -7.70 24.87
CA LYS A 403 -0.23 -8.44 25.81
C LYS A 403 0.98 -7.63 26.25
N LEU A 404 1.67 -6.99 25.31
CA LEU A 404 2.82 -6.13 25.59
C LEU A 404 2.42 -4.95 26.50
N ALA A 405 1.23 -4.37 26.28
CA ALA A 405 0.70 -3.31 27.13
C ALA A 405 0.45 -3.82 28.56
N PHE A 406 -0.19 -4.96 28.71
CA PHE A 406 -0.40 -5.56 30.03
C PHE A 406 0.92 -5.83 30.75
N GLU A 407 1.94 -6.38 30.07
CA GLU A 407 3.27 -6.59 30.63
C GLU A 407 3.94 -5.29 31.17
N MET A 408 3.53 -4.12 30.67
CA MET A 408 4.06 -2.81 31.13
C MET A 408 3.24 -2.19 32.25
N TYR A 409 1.93 -2.47 32.32
CA TYR A 409 1.01 -1.84 33.28
C TYR A 409 0.64 -2.75 34.45
N GLU A 410 0.68 -4.09 34.28
CA GLU A 410 0.23 -5.03 35.30
C GLU A 410 0.98 -4.85 36.63
N ASN A 411 0.24 -4.93 37.71
CA ASN A 411 0.80 -5.03 39.05
C ASN A 411 1.55 -6.37 39.21
N GLU A 412 2.76 -6.37 39.74
CA GLU A 412 3.59 -7.58 39.89
C GLU A 412 2.96 -8.66 40.77
N ASP A 413 2.17 -8.28 41.74
CA ASP A 413 1.55 -9.21 42.70
C ASP A 413 0.22 -9.80 42.20
N SER A 414 -0.63 -8.97 41.52
CA SER A 414 -1.98 -9.39 41.10
C SER A 414 -2.10 -9.70 39.61
N GLY A 415 -1.18 -9.23 38.76
CA GLY A 415 -1.27 -9.33 37.30
C GLY A 415 -2.43 -8.55 36.69
N GLU A 416 -2.95 -7.56 37.40
CA GLU A 416 -4.11 -6.75 37.01
C GLU A 416 -3.71 -5.39 36.48
N VAL A 417 -4.52 -4.88 35.56
CA VAL A 417 -4.40 -3.56 34.95
C VAL A 417 -5.67 -2.77 35.23
N HIS A 418 -5.52 -1.48 35.52
CA HIS A 418 -6.63 -0.56 35.79
C HIS A 418 -7.40 -0.17 34.51
N GLU A 419 -8.67 0.22 34.67
CA GLU A 419 -9.55 0.65 33.59
C GLU A 419 -8.95 1.79 32.76
N ASP A 420 -8.40 2.82 33.41
CA ASP A 420 -7.81 4.00 32.74
C ASP A 420 -6.60 3.60 31.87
N GLU A 421 -5.79 2.66 32.35
CA GLU A 421 -4.61 2.16 31.61
C GLU A 421 -5.01 1.33 30.40
N LEU A 422 -6.08 0.52 30.53
CA LEU A 422 -6.65 -0.22 29.41
C LEU A 422 -7.32 0.74 28.42
N ALA A 423 -8.04 1.76 28.87
CA ALA A 423 -8.65 2.77 28.02
C ALA A 423 -7.59 3.50 27.20
N SER A 424 -6.53 4.00 27.83
CA SER A 424 -5.40 4.66 27.14
C SER A 424 -4.70 3.72 26.15
N THR A 425 -4.55 2.44 26.49
CA THR A 425 -4.00 1.43 25.58
C THR A 425 -4.87 1.28 24.33
N LEU A 426 -6.18 1.17 24.50
CA LEU A 426 -7.13 1.02 23.39
C LEU A 426 -7.24 2.29 22.55
N GLU A 427 -7.17 3.47 23.12
CA GLU A 427 -7.11 4.74 22.39
C GLU A 427 -5.96 4.75 21.38
N ILE A 428 -4.77 4.37 21.82
CA ILE A 428 -3.60 4.31 20.96
C ILE A 428 -3.74 3.22 19.91
N MET A 429 -4.13 2.00 20.32
CA MET A 429 -4.25 0.86 19.42
C MET A 429 -5.31 1.07 18.34
N LEU A 430 -6.42 1.71 18.68
CA LEU A 430 -7.52 1.97 17.75
C LEU A 430 -7.34 3.27 16.98
N GLY A 431 -6.43 4.15 17.42
CA GLY A 431 -6.20 5.49 16.87
C GLY A 431 -7.34 6.45 17.14
N VAL A 432 -8.09 6.27 18.21
CA VAL A 432 -9.25 7.10 18.60
C VAL A 432 -8.95 7.89 19.87
N LYS A 433 -9.73 8.91 20.14
CA LYS A 433 -9.69 9.69 21.38
C LYS A 433 -10.87 9.31 22.25
N GLU A 434 -10.67 9.30 23.56
CA GLU A 434 -11.70 9.11 24.57
C GLU A 434 -12.50 7.80 24.39
N VAL A 435 -11.91 6.70 24.82
CA VAL A 435 -12.54 5.38 24.90
C VAL A 435 -13.23 5.24 26.26
N GLU A 436 -14.52 4.89 26.26
CA GLU A 436 -15.27 4.61 27.48
C GLU A 436 -15.50 3.11 27.62
N LEU A 437 -15.03 2.53 28.73
CA LEU A 437 -15.06 1.11 29.03
C LEU A 437 -16.05 0.71 30.14
N SER A 438 -16.83 1.64 30.67
CA SER A 438 -17.72 1.39 31.80
C SER A 438 -18.68 0.20 31.60
N VAL A 439 -19.28 0.08 30.40
CA VAL A 439 -20.17 -1.05 30.07
C VAL A 439 -19.39 -2.37 29.98
N PHE A 440 -18.17 -2.34 29.47
CA PHE A 440 -17.28 -3.49 29.38
C PHE A 440 -16.88 -3.99 30.77
N PHE A 441 -16.45 -3.09 31.65
CA PHE A 441 -16.06 -3.45 33.02
C PHE A 441 -17.24 -3.95 33.85
N MET A 442 -18.43 -3.37 33.72
CA MET A 442 -19.64 -3.88 34.36
C MET A 442 -19.95 -5.32 34.00
N GLU A 443 -19.72 -5.73 32.78
CA GLU A 443 -20.01 -7.08 32.29
C GLU A 443 -18.91 -8.08 32.66
N LEU A 444 -17.67 -7.61 32.76
CA LEU A 444 -16.52 -8.47 32.99
C LEU A 444 -16.08 -8.57 34.45
N ASP A 445 -16.20 -7.49 35.19
CA ASP A 445 -15.68 -7.35 36.55
C ASP A 445 -16.77 -7.41 37.61
N GLY A 446 -17.77 -8.18 37.53
CA GLY A 446 -18.90 -8.30 38.49
C GLY A 446 -18.68 -7.90 39.96
N ALA A 447 -17.47 -7.48 40.31
CA ALA A 447 -17.03 -6.98 41.63
C ALA A 447 -16.78 -5.45 41.66
N ASP A 448 -16.92 -4.74 40.56
CA ASP A 448 -16.70 -3.26 40.45
C ASP A 448 -15.31 -2.82 40.98
N SER A 449 -14.28 -3.65 40.77
CA SER A 449 -12.91 -3.37 41.24
C SER A 449 -12.16 -2.41 40.30
N GLY A 450 -12.65 -2.18 39.08
CA GLY A 450 -11.98 -1.40 38.06
C GLY A 450 -10.66 -1.99 37.59
N LYS A 451 -10.45 -3.30 37.79
CA LYS A 451 -9.22 -4.01 37.45
C LYS A 451 -9.47 -5.30 36.69
N ILE A 452 -8.57 -5.62 35.77
CA ILE A 452 -8.70 -6.82 34.91
C ILE A 452 -7.36 -7.49 34.65
N THR A 453 -7.37 -8.84 34.58
CA THR A 453 -6.21 -9.62 34.11
C THR A 453 -6.26 -9.82 32.61
N TYR A 454 -5.08 -10.03 32.00
CA TYR A 454 -4.97 -10.32 30.56
C TYR A 454 -5.80 -11.55 30.14
N ASP A 455 -5.76 -12.63 30.92
CA ASP A 455 -6.49 -13.86 30.60
C ASP A 455 -8.02 -13.67 30.60
N LYS A 456 -8.52 -12.85 31.54
CA LYS A 456 -9.94 -12.54 31.64
C LYS A 456 -10.40 -11.75 30.41
N LEU A 457 -9.58 -10.76 29.99
CA LEU A 457 -9.84 -9.99 28.78
C LEU A 457 -9.78 -10.84 27.52
N CYS A 458 -8.79 -11.74 27.38
CA CYS A 458 -8.70 -12.63 26.22
C CYS A 458 -9.93 -13.52 26.07
N ARG A 459 -10.38 -14.17 27.15
CA ARG A 459 -11.59 -15.02 27.13
C ARG A 459 -12.83 -14.23 26.71
N PHE A 460 -12.95 -12.99 27.20
CA PHE A 460 -14.05 -12.13 26.82
C PHE A 460 -14.01 -11.77 25.34
N ILE A 461 -12.85 -11.40 24.78
CA ILE A 461 -12.70 -11.07 23.36
C ILE A 461 -12.99 -12.30 22.47
N GLU A 462 -12.62 -13.52 22.89
CA GLU A 462 -12.94 -14.75 22.18
C GLU A 462 -14.45 -15.02 22.14
N GLN A 463 -15.15 -14.78 23.24
CA GLN A 463 -16.61 -14.89 23.32
C GLN A 463 -17.33 -13.77 22.54
N HIS A 464 -16.73 -12.60 22.46
CA HIS A 464 -17.27 -11.41 21.82
C HIS A 464 -16.36 -10.89 20.71
N PRO A 465 -16.31 -11.55 19.54
CA PRO A 465 -15.40 -11.15 18.44
C PRO A 465 -15.66 -9.74 17.88
N ARG A 466 -16.78 -9.14 18.27
CA ARG A 466 -17.11 -7.73 17.98
C ARG A 466 -16.97 -6.81 19.18
N PHE A 467 -16.20 -7.19 20.14
CA PHE A 467 -16.01 -6.52 21.43
C PHE A 467 -15.96 -4.99 21.35
N VAL A 468 -15.06 -4.45 20.51
CA VAL A 468 -14.91 -2.99 20.34
C VAL A 468 -16.20 -2.32 19.82
N HIS A 469 -16.97 -3.02 19.02
CA HIS A 469 -18.22 -2.50 18.49
C HIS A 469 -19.36 -2.55 19.52
N ASP A 470 -19.35 -3.55 20.36
CA ASP A 470 -20.49 -3.87 21.25
C ASP A 470 -20.34 -3.22 22.64
N TYR A 471 -19.09 -3.04 23.14
CA TYR A 471 -18.81 -2.64 24.52
C TYR A 471 -17.96 -1.37 24.69
N VAL A 472 -17.39 -0.83 23.61
CA VAL A 472 -16.57 0.37 23.67
C VAL A 472 -17.29 1.54 23.00
N ASP A 473 -17.58 2.60 23.76
CA ASP A 473 -18.17 3.82 23.21
C ASP A 473 -17.05 4.83 22.86
N PHE A 474 -17.22 5.51 21.71
CA PHE A 474 -16.31 6.53 21.21
C PHE A 474 -17.01 7.87 21.19
N LYS A 475 -16.46 8.90 21.84
CA LYS A 475 -17.04 10.24 21.89
C LYS A 475 -16.90 11.04 20.58
N ASP A 476 -16.02 10.64 19.68
CA ASP A 476 -15.73 11.35 18.43
C ASP A 476 -16.78 11.19 17.30
N HIS A 477 -17.91 10.47 17.49
CA HIS A 477 -18.93 10.31 16.46
C HIS A 477 -20.35 10.65 16.92
N PRO A 478 -20.86 11.88 16.62
CA PRO A 478 -22.23 12.30 16.99
C PRO A 478 -23.37 11.58 16.22
N ARG A 479 -23.12 10.55 15.42
CA ARG A 479 -24.14 9.99 14.50
C ARG A 479 -24.61 8.56 14.78
N ARG A 480 -24.42 7.97 15.96
CA ARG A 480 -24.91 6.59 16.22
C ARG A 480 -25.78 6.39 17.46
N SER A 481 -26.18 7.44 18.18
CA SER A 481 -27.10 7.33 19.32
C SER A 481 -28.58 7.11 18.93
N CYS A 482 -28.96 7.19 17.65
CA CYS A 482 -30.37 7.08 17.21
C CYS A 482 -30.83 5.67 16.79
N ILE A 483 -29.95 4.67 16.71
CA ILE A 483 -30.34 3.32 16.19
C ILE A 483 -30.55 2.28 17.30
N ARG A 484 -30.09 2.54 18.54
CA ARG A 484 -30.24 1.56 19.65
C ARG A 484 -31.58 1.55 20.38
N ARG A 485 -32.51 2.51 20.11
CA ARG A 485 -33.80 2.56 20.78
C ARG A 485 -34.97 1.89 20.03
N SER A 486 -34.79 1.38 18.81
CA SER A 486 -35.89 0.79 18.05
C SER A 486 -35.97 -0.74 18.05
N ASN A 487 -34.99 -1.47 18.59
CA ASN A 487 -35.00 -2.95 18.60
C ASN A 487 -35.29 -3.60 19.96
N ALA A 488 -35.58 -2.82 21.00
CA ALA A 488 -35.94 -3.36 22.32
C ALA A 488 -37.46 -3.40 22.63
N CYS A 489 -38.30 -2.97 21.69
CA CYS A 489 -39.77 -3.00 21.86
C CYS A 489 -40.42 -3.59 20.62
N ASN A 490 -40.31 -4.87 20.38
CA ASN A 490 -41.27 -5.64 19.62
C ASN A 490 -41.04 -7.13 19.83
N GLY A 491 -41.46 -7.59 21.01
CA GLY A 491 -41.55 -8.97 21.37
C GLY A 491 -42.60 -9.15 22.48
N GLN A 492 -43.87 -8.96 22.17
CA GLN A 492 -44.97 -9.58 22.89
C GLN A 492 -46.24 -9.56 22.05
N SER A 493 -46.61 -10.79 21.68
CA SER A 493 -47.96 -11.35 21.56
C SER A 493 -49.13 -10.48 21.11
N HIS A 494 -49.79 -10.89 20.04
CA HIS A 494 -51.21 -11.25 20.21
C HIS A 494 -51.65 -12.22 19.10
N ASP A 495 -51.96 -13.40 19.57
CA ASP A 495 -52.90 -14.37 18.98
C ASP A 495 -54.33 -13.81 19.00
N LYS A 496 -55.13 -14.20 18.02
CA LYS A 496 -56.60 -14.32 17.95
C LYS A 496 -57.38 -13.41 16.97
N ASP A 497 -58.02 -14.19 16.11
CA ASP A 497 -59.40 -14.07 15.60
C ASP A 497 -59.77 -12.94 14.61
N ASN A 498 -59.87 -13.30 13.34
CA ASN A 498 -61.02 -13.58 12.46
C ASN A 498 -60.60 -13.67 11.01
#